data_510eaddd6665150dab4d46b24516dae1
#
_entry.id   510eaddd6665150dab4d46b24516dae1
#
_cell.length_a   1.000
_cell.length_b   1.000
_cell.length_c   1.000
_cell.angle_alpha   90.00
_cell.angle_beta   90.00
_cell.angle_gamma   90.00
#
_symmetry.space_group_name_H-M   'P 1'
#
loop_
_entity.id
_entity.type
_entity.pdbx_description
1 polymer ?
#
loop_
_entity_poly.entity_id
_entity_poly.type
_entity_poly.pdbx_seq_one_letter_code
_entity_poly.pdbx_strand_id
1 'polypeptide(L)'
;MNRLHAWRNRWQGLPGFVKSLLSLASVGLLVLGYVAWAYTQMPGAMLYVHNHTDRPISGYAVNDAWGGNAFAYGGGKVTCCSRIEGDVLKVEWIKGRTGEQVRQGVQKEIVTLEVPNPPRTRQDKYLHVHFFPGDQVRLFWSPNHDSRYENLKDTPQ
;
A
#
# COMPACT_ATOMS: atom_id res chain seq x y z
N MET A 1 37.82 21.17 -21.87
CA MET A 1 36.84 22.29 -22.05
C MET A 1 36.28 22.46 -23.48
N ASN A 2 36.74 21.76 -24.50
CA ASN A 2 36.37 22.03 -25.91
C ASN A 2 35.13 21.32 -26.47
N ARG A 3 34.60 20.30 -25.83
CA ARG A 3 33.47 19.53 -26.39
C ARG A 3 32.11 20.25 -26.32
N LEU A 4 31.86 21.03 -25.29
CA LEU A 4 30.62 21.79 -25.12
C LEU A 4 30.52 22.96 -26.13
N HIS A 5 31.64 23.62 -26.44
CA HIS A 5 31.63 24.71 -27.44
C HIS A 5 31.39 24.16 -28.87
N ALA A 6 31.97 23.03 -29.23
CA ALA A 6 31.75 22.39 -30.51
C ALA A 6 30.28 21.95 -30.69
N TRP A 7 29.67 21.43 -29.64
CA TRP A 7 28.28 21.01 -29.65
C TRP A 7 27.30 22.21 -29.79
N ARG A 8 27.60 23.31 -29.08
CA ARG A 8 26.79 24.55 -29.17
C ARG A 8 26.83 25.15 -30.55
N ASN A 9 28.02 25.17 -31.21
CA ASN A 9 28.14 25.71 -32.56
C ASN A 9 27.44 24.84 -33.60
N ARG A 10 27.44 23.52 -33.47
CA ARG A 10 26.66 22.62 -34.34
C ARG A 10 25.16 22.84 -34.18
N TRP A 11 24.68 23.01 -32.94
CA TRP A 11 23.29 23.30 -32.67
C TRP A 11 22.84 24.63 -33.27
N GLN A 12 23.68 25.68 -33.20
CA GLN A 12 23.32 27.00 -33.75
C GLN A 12 23.21 26.99 -35.27
N GLY A 13 24.00 26.17 -35.98
CA GLY A 13 23.95 26.04 -37.43
C GLY A 13 22.78 25.26 -38.01
N LEU A 14 21.95 24.60 -37.17
CA LEU A 14 20.78 23.84 -37.65
C LEU A 14 19.64 24.76 -38.05
N PRO A 15 18.89 24.44 -39.14
CA PRO A 15 17.64 25.12 -39.51
C PRO A 15 16.62 25.08 -38.36
N GLY A 16 15.78 26.10 -38.26
CA GLY A 16 14.80 26.22 -37.17
C GLY A 16 13.87 25.01 -37.07
N PHE A 17 13.38 24.50 -38.20
CA PHE A 17 12.50 23.34 -38.23
C PHE A 17 13.18 22.05 -37.70
N VAL A 18 14.49 21.87 -37.96
CA VAL A 18 15.24 20.72 -37.45
C VAL A 18 15.36 20.81 -35.91
N LYS A 19 15.61 22.02 -35.37
CA LYS A 19 15.63 22.24 -33.93
C LYS A 19 14.28 21.89 -33.28
N SER A 20 13.19 22.31 -33.91
CA SER A 20 11.83 22.00 -33.44
C SER A 20 11.54 20.50 -33.47
N LEU A 21 11.91 19.82 -34.57
CA LEU A 21 11.76 18.36 -34.67
C LEU A 21 12.57 17.61 -33.61
N LEU A 22 13.84 17.99 -33.39
CA LEU A 22 14.69 17.38 -32.38
C LEU A 22 14.15 17.63 -30.95
N SER A 23 13.63 18.81 -30.69
CA SER A 23 12.99 19.14 -29.41
C SER A 23 11.73 18.32 -29.17
N LEU A 24 10.87 18.19 -30.18
CA LEU A 24 9.67 17.35 -30.11
C LEU A 24 10.02 15.87 -29.91
N ALA A 25 11.02 15.38 -30.64
CA ALA A 25 11.49 14.01 -30.50
C ALA A 25 12.04 13.71 -29.09
N SER A 26 12.82 14.66 -28.52
CA SER A 26 13.36 14.51 -27.18
C SER A 26 12.26 14.51 -26.11
N VAL A 27 11.26 15.39 -26.24
CA VAL A 27 10.07 15.40 -25.34
C VAL A 27 9.31 14.08 -25.48
N GLY A 28 9.08 13.62 -26.70
CA GLY A 28 8.41 12.33 -26.97
C GLY A 28 9.14 11.14 -26.32
N LEU A 29 10.45 11.09 -26.40
CA LEU A 29 11.26 10.05 -25.76
C LEU A 29 11.20 10.13 -24.23
N LEU A 30 11.19 11.33 -23.64
CA LEU A 30 11.04 11.50 -22.20
C LEU A 30 9.66 11.03 -21.72
N VAL A 31 8.60 11.37 -22.46
CA VAL A 31 7.24 10.93 -22.15
C VAL A 31 7.13 9.41 -22.25
N LEU A 32 7.65 8.80 -23.32
CA LEU A 32 7.66 7.35 -23.47
C LEU A 32 8.45 6.66 -22.35
N GLY A 33 9.61 7.21 -22.00
CA GLY A 33 10.42 6.70 -20.87
C GLY A 33 9.66 6.77 -19.55
N TYR A 34 9.00 7.90 -19.29
CA TYR A 34 8.16 8.06 -18.09
C TYR A 34 6.99 7.08 -18.05
N VAL A 35 6.28 6.93 -19.17
CA VAL A 35 5.16 5.98 -19.28
C VAL A 35 5.65 4.55 -19.06
N ALA A 36 6.75 4.15 -19.70
CA ALA A 36 7.33 2.83 -19.49
C ALA A 36 7.72 2.59 -18.02
N TRP A 37 8.39 3.57 -17.41
CA TRP A 37 8.72 3.49 -15.98
C TRP A 37 7.47 3.42 -15.09
N ALA A 38 6.46 4.26 -15.34
CA ALA A 38 5.20 4.22 -14.59
C ALA A 38 4.48 2.87 -14.71
N TYR A 39 4.58 2.23 -15.88
CA TYR A 39 4.06 0.89 -16.09
C TYR A 39 4.79 -0.20 -15.30
N THR A 40 6.04 0.00 -14.92
CA THR A 40 6.77 -0.95 -14.07
C THR A 40 6.38 -0.84 -12.59
N GLN A 41 5.85 0.30 -12.15
CA GLN A 41 5.47 0.51 -10.76
C GLN A 41 4.17 -0.25 -10.43
N MET A 42 4.13 -0.88 -9.26
CA MET A 42 2.89 -1.45 -8.73
C MET A 42 1.92 -0.32 -8.34
N PRO A 43 0.63 -0.44 -8.65
CA PRO A 43 -0.36 0.55 -8.24
C PRO A 43 -0.47 0.62 -6.72
N GLY A 44 -0.89 1.76 -6.19
CA GLY A 44 -1.23 1.88 -4.78
C GLY A 44 -2.27 0.86 -4.36
N ALA A 45 -2.29 0.52 -3.09
CA ALA A 45 -3.18 -0.48 -2.52
C ALA A 45 -4.13 0.13 -1.50
N MET A 46 -5.30 -0.46 -1.39
CA MET A 46 -6.26 -0.19 -0.33
C MET A 46 -6.10 -1.22 0.78
N LEU A 47 -6.07 -0.75 2.02
CA LEU A 47 -6.11 -1.61 3.20
C LEU A 47 -7.55 -1.93 3.56
N TYR A 48 -7.86 -3.19 3.75
CA TYR A 48 -9.18 -3.66 4.13
C TYR A 48 -9.09 -4.52 5.40
N VAL A 49 -9.61 -4.01 6.51
CA VAL A 49 -9.49 -4.64 7.83
C VAL A 49 -10.64 -5.60 8.12
N HIS A 50 -10.30 -6.72 8.75
CA HIS A 50 -11.23 -7.72 9.26
C HIS A 50 -10.78 -8.14 10.66
N ASN A 51 -11.64 -7.92 11.65
CA ASN A 51 -11.34 -8.23 13.05
C ASN A 51 -12.16 -9.43 13.53
N HIS A 52 -11.48 -10.55 13.71
CA HIS A 52 -12.07 -11.81 14.23
C HIS A 52 -11.93 -11.94 15.75
N THR A 53 -11.50 -10.86 16.43
CA THR A 53 -11.32 -10.88 17.89
C THR A 53 -12.51 -10.26 18.61
N ASP A 54 -12.64 -10.56 19.87
CA ASP A 54 -13.62 -9.98 20.79
C ASP A 54 -13.30 -8.56 21.25
N ARG A 55 -12.11 -8.06 20.90
CA ARG A 55 -11.68 -6.69 21.22
C ARG A 55 -11.70 -5.80 19.97
N PRO A 56 -12.16 -4.56 20.09
CA PRO A 56 -12.05 -3.61 18.98
C PRO A 56 -10.58 -3.28 18.67
N ILE A 57 -10.31 -2.98 17.41
CA ILE A 57 -9.04 -2.42 16.96
C ILE A 57 -9.25 -0.92 16.79
N SER A 58 -8.51 -0.11 17.55
CA SER A 58 -8.65 1.35 17.50
C SER A 58 -7.96 1.96 16.29
N GLY A 59 -6.99 1.27 15.73
CA GLY A 59 -6.25 1.62 14.51
C GLY A 59 -5.19 0.58 14.24
N TYR A 60 -4.75 0.50 13.00
CA TYR A 60 -3.65 -0.37 12.60
C TYR A 60 -2.83 0.28 11.49
N ALA A 61 -1.63 -0.21 11.30
CA ALA A 61 -0.75 0.17 10.20
C ALA A 61 -0.12 -1.08 9.56
N VAL A 62 0.15 -0.99 8.27
CA VAL A 62 0.97 -1.95 7.53
C VAL A 62 2.13 -1.19 6.93
N ASN A 63 3.35 -1.42 7.40
CA ASN A 63 4.50 -0.55 7.21
C ASN A 63 4.13 0.90 7.63
N ASP A 64 4.26 1.87 6.71
CA ASP A 64 3.91 3.28 6.95
C ASP A 64 2.45 3.62 6.55
N ALA A 65 1.69 2.62 6.08
CA ALA A 65 0.31 2.80 5.65
C ALA A 65 -0.66 2.64 6.82
N TRP A 66 -1.30 3.73 7.23
CA TRP A 66 -2.31 3.72 8.28
C TRP A 66 -3.65 3.22 7.75
N GLY A 67 -4.25 2.28 8.48
CA GLY A 67 -5.60 1.78 8.30
C GLY A 67 -6.59 2.37 9.30
N GLY A 68 -7.85 2.08 9.10
CA GLY A 68 -8.93 2.51 9.98
C GLY A 68 -9.04 1.69 11.27
N ASN A 69 -10.15 1.86 11.95
CA ASN A 69 -10.54 1.04 13.09
C ASN A 69 -11.45 -0.12 12.65
N ALA A 70 -11.58 -1.14 13.51
CA ALA A 70 -12.54 -2.22 13.35
C ALA A 70 -13.17 -2.56 14.69
N PHE A 71 -14.49 -2.80 14.69
CA PHE A 71 -15.18 -3.29 15.86
C PHE A 71 -14.84 -4.76 16.15
N ALA A 72 -15.09 -5.21 17.37
CA ALA A 72 -15.01 -6.62 17.71
C ALA A 72 -15.91 -7.44 16.77
N TYR A 73 -15.40 -8.55 16.25
CA TYR A 73 -16.06 -9.38 15.24
C TYR A 73 -16.64 -8.56 14.08
N GLY A 74 -15.89 -7.54 13.65
CA GLY A 74 -16.29 -6.60 12.63
C GLY A 74 -15.22 -6.31 11.63
N GLY A 75 -15.58 -5.68 10.53
CA GLY A 75 -14.65 -5.28 9.48
C GLY A 75 -15.21 -4.16 8.65
N GLY A 76 -14.63 -3.97 7.49
CA GLY A 76 -15.25 -3.18 6.45
C GLY A 76 -14.81 -1.73 6.33
N LYS A 77 -13.83 -1.26 7.08
CA LYS A 77 -13.21 0.02 6.74
C LYS A 77 -12.10 -0.21 5.72
N VAL A 78 -12.24 0.45 4.58
CA VAL A 78 -11.23 0.49 3.54
C VAL A 78 -10.49 1.82 3.63
N THR A 79 -9.18 1.78 3.65
CA THR A 79 -8.34 2.97 3.62
C THR A 79 -7.52 2.97 2.32
N CYS A 80 -7.64 4.03 1.55
CA CYS A 80 -6.90 4.23 0.29
C CYS A 80 -5.61 5.01 0.58
N CYS A 81 -4.70 5.03 -0.21
CA CYS A 81 -4.18 4.35 -1.37
C CYS A 81 -2.70 4.37 -1.15
N SER A 82 -2.19 3.43 -0.39
CA SER A 82 -0.82 3.42 0.09
C SER A 82 0.07 2.55 -0.78
N ARG A 83 1.35 2.88 -0.82
CA ARG A 83 2.36 2.05 -1.40
C ARG A 83 2.77 1.01 -0.36
N ILE A 84 2.47 -0.26 -0.61
CA ILE A 84 2.78 -1.36 0.29
C ILE A 84 3.72 -2.30 -0.46
N GLU A 85 4.97 -2.32 -0.05
CA GLU A 85 6.07 -3.02 -0.72
C GLU A 85 6.95 -3.73 0.32
N GLY A 86 7.76 -4.68 -0.14
CA GLY A 86 8.67 -5.48 0.68
C GLY A 86 8.24 -6.94 0.76
N ASP A 87 9.19 -7.82 1.05
CA ASP A 87 8.94 -9.26 1.19
C ASP A 87 8.30 -9.61 2.54
N VAL A 88 8.51 -8.74 3.52
CA VAL A 88 7.94 -8.82 4.86
C VAL A 88 7.25 -7.49 5.16
N LEU A 89 6.05 -7.55 5.71
CA LEU A 89 5.26 -6.39 6.11
C LEU A 89 5.19 -6.33 7.63
N LYS A 90 5.53 -5.17 8.18
CA LYS A 90 5.33 -4.85 9.59
C LYS A 90 3.87 -4.46 9.78
N VAL A 91 3.14 -5.25 10.55
CA VAL A 91 1.76 -4.96 10.94
C VAL A 91 1.76 -4.53 12.40
N GLU A 92 1.26 -3.32 12.65
CA GLU A 92 1.09 -2.77 13.98
C GLU A 92 -0.39 -2.47 14.21
N TRP A 93 -0.92 -2.81 15.39
CA TRP A 93 -2.30 -2.48 15.72
C TRP A 93 -2.47 -2.16 17.20
N ILE A 94 -3.49 -1.36 17.48
CA ILE A 94 -3.86 -0.94 18.82
C ILE A 94 -5.11 -1.68 19.23
N LYS A 95 -5.00 -2.59 20.19
CA LYS A 95 -6.16 -3.24 20.80
C LYS A 95 -6.93 -2.19 21.61
N GLY A 96 -8.12 -1.89 21.15
CA GLY A 96 -9.03 -0.99 21.82
C GLY A 96 -9.55 -1.56 23.13
N ARG A 97 -10.34 -0.77 23.80
CA ARG A 97 -10.98 -1.13 25.07
C ARG A 97 -12.49 -0.99 24.92
N THR A 98 -13.23 -1.93 25.44
CA THR A 98 -14.67 -1.76 25.66
C THR A 98 -14.92 -0.76 26.78
N GLY A 99 -16.12 -0.22 26.89
CA GLY A 99 -16.50 0.66 28.00
C GLY A 99 -16.26 0.02 29.37
N GLU A 100 -16.50 -1.29 29.48
CA GLU A 100 -16.25 -2.05 30.72
C GLU A 100 -14.75 -2.13 31.03
N GLN A 101 -13.94 -2.46 30.05
CA GLN A 101 -12.47 -2.50 30.21
C GLN A 101 -11.89 -1.13 30.59
N VAL A 102 -12.46 -0.04 30.08
CA VAL A 102 -12.05 1.32 30.49
C VAL A 102 -12.39 1.56 31.97
N ARG A 103 -13.57 1.16 32.42
CA ARG A 103 -13.97 1.27 33.86
C ARG A 103 -13.05 0.44 34.77
N GLN A 104 -12.59 -0.71 34.28
CA GLN A 104 -11.66 -1.60 34.99
C GLN A 104 -10.18 -1.15 34.91
N GLY A 105 -9.89 -0.01 34.26
CA GLY A 105 -8.53 0.52 34.12
C GLY A 105 -7.63 -0.23 33.16
N VAL A 106 -8.15 -1.11 32.31
CA VAL A 106 -7.38 -1.84 31.29
C VAL A 106 -6.68 -0.82 30.37
N GLN A 107 -5.39 -0.97 30.16
CA GLN A 107 -4.61 -0.10 29.29
C GLN A 107 -4.75 -0.50 27.80
N LYS A 108 -4.56 0.49 26.92
CA LYS A 108 -4.40 0.20 25.47
C LYS A 108 -3.14 -0.61 25.27
N GLU A 109 -3.23 -1.58 24.39
CA GLU A 109 -2.14 -2.47 24.06
C GLU A 109 -1.77 -2.29 22.59
N ILE A 110 -0.50 -2.07 22.32
CA ILE A 110 0.04 -1.98 20.96
C ILE A 110 0.78 -3.28 20.69
N VAL A 111 0.42 -3.93 19.61
CA VAL A 111 1.06 -5.17 19.16
C VAL A 111 1.69 -4.91 17.81
N THR A 112 2.88 -5.47 17.60
CA THR A 112 3.61 -5.39 16.34
C THR A 112 4.02 -6.79 15.93
N LEU A 113 3.80 -7.13 14.67
CA LEU A 113 4.16 -8.42 14.08
C LEU A 113 4.72 -8.23 12.68
N GLU A 114 5.75 -8.97 12.34
CA GLU A 114 6.26 -9.09 10.98
C GLU A 114 5.62 -10.29 10.30
N VAL A 115 5.00 -10.05 9.14
CA VAL A 115 4.26 -11.06 8.39
C VAL A 115 4.80 -11.11 6.97
N PRO A 116 5.06 -12.30 6.39
CA PRO A 116 5.43 -12.41 4.98
C PRO A 116 4.38 -11.74 4.09
N ASN A 117 4.86 -10.95 3.13
CA ASN A 117 3.97 -10.33 2.15
C ASN A 117 3.50 -11.39 1.15
N PRO A 118 2.18 -11.65 1.04
CA PRO A 118 1.68 -12.59 0.06
C PRO A 118 1.98 -12.14 -1.37
N PRO A 119 2.09 -13.05 -2.34
CA PRO A 119 2.23 -12.69 -3.74
C PRO A 119 1.13 -11.74 -4.21
N ARG A 120 1.52 -10.68 -4.92
CA ARG A 120 0.63 -9.64 -5.43
C ARG A 120 0.73 -9.54 -6.94
N THR A 121 -0.39 -9.41 -7.61
CA THR A 121 -0.49 -9.06 -9.03
C THR A 121 -0.90 -7.59 -9.22
N ARG A 122 -0.78 -7.06 -10.43
CA ARG A 122 -1.24 -5.69 -10.73
C ARG A 122 -2.76 -5.50 -10.61
N GLN A 123 -3.52 -6.59 -10.65
CA GLN A 123 -4.98 -6.58 -10.53
C GLN A 123 -5.43 -6.49 -9.08
N ASP A 124 -4.56 -6.88 -8.14
CA ASP A 124 -4.86 -6.87 -6.71
C ASP A 124 -4.80 -5.45 -6.16
N LYS A 125 -5.96 -4.94 -5.80
CA LYS A 125 -6.17 -3.58 -5.32
C LYS A 125 -6.26 -3.50 -3.80
N TYR A 126 -6.65 -4.60 -3.15
CA TYR A 126 -6.91 -4.66 -1.72
C TYR A 126 -5.93 -5.57 -1.02
N LEU A 127 -5.30 -5.07 0.03
CA LEU A 127 -4.65 -5.90 1.04
C LEU A 127 -5.63 -6.12 2.18
N HIS A 128 -6.14 -7.34 2.27
CA HIS A 128 -6.97 -7.76 3.40
C HIS A 128 -6.08 -8.07 4.58
N VAL A 129 -6.38 -7.43 5.71
CA VAL A 129 -5.66 -7.60 6.98
C VAL A 129 -6.62 -8.23 7.97
N HIS A 130 -6.42 -9.49 8.30
CA HIS A 130 -7.25 -10.26 9.22
C HIS A 130 -6.55 -10.40 10.55
N PHE A 131 -7.18 -9.93 11.61
CA PHE A 131 -6.73 -10.05 12.99
C PHE A 131 -7.50 -11.17 13.68
N PHE A 132 -6.78 -12.17 14.20
CA PHE A 132 -7.34 -13.32 14.89
C PHE A 132 -6.98 -13.34 16.37
N PRO A 133 -7.70 -14.10 17.21
CA PRO A 133 -7.33 -14.34 18.61
C PRO A 133 -5.90 -14.84 18.75
N GLY A 134 -5.24 -14.48 19.86
CA GLY A 134 -3.84 -14.86 20.10
C GLY A 134 -2.83 -14.04 19.31
N ASP A 135 -3.19 -12.81 18.92
CA ASP A 135 -2.33 -11.87 18.19
C ASP A 135 -1.83 -12.39 16.82
N GLN A 136 -2.65 -13.19 16.19
CA GLN A 136 -2.37 -13.70 14.85
C GLN A 136 -2.87 -12.73 13.79
N VAL A 137 -2.05 -12.52 12.75
CA VAL A 137 -2.41 -11.72 11.59
C VAL A 137 -2.26 -12.56 10.34
N ARG A 138 -3.23 -12.49 9.45
CA ARG A 138 -3.14 -13.05 8.10
C ARG A 138 -3.42 -12.00 7.05
N LEU A 139 -2.60 -12.01 6.02
CA LEU A 139 -2.66 -11.08 4.91
C LEU A 139 -2.98 -11.82 3.62
N PHE A 140 -3.76 -11.22 2.75
CA PHE A 140 -3.85 -11.66 1.37
C PHE A 140 -4.27 -10.50 0.46
N TRP A 141 -3.83 -10.58 -0.79
CA TRP A 141 -4.17 -9.65 -1.83
C TRP A 141 -5.41 -10.10 -2.61
N SER A 142 -6.25 -9.13 -3.01
CA SER A 142 -7.47 -9.40 -3.78
C SER A 142 -7.76 -8.26 -4.76
N PRO A 143 -8.35 -8.54 -5.93
CA PRO A 143 -8.83 -7.51 -6.84
C PRO A 143 -10.14 -6.84 -6.37
N ASN A 144 -10.86 -7.43 -5.41
CA ASN A 144 -12.16 -7.00 -4.92
C ASN A 144 -12.25 -7.07 -3.39
N HIS A 145 -13.44 -6.87 -2.85
CA HIS A 145 -13.72 -6.89 -1.40
C HIS A 145 -14.00 -8.29 -0.83
N ASP A 146 -13.98 -9.34 -1.66
CA ASP A 146 -14.31 -10.68 -1.20
C ASP A 146 -13.26 -11.18 -0.22
N SER A 147 -13.70 -11.57 0.95
CA SER A 147 -12.84 -12.11 1.99
C SER A 147 -12.73 -13.63 1.87
N ARG A 148 -11.55 -14.17 2.17
CA ARG A 148 -11.36 -15.62 2.31
C ARG A 148 -12.06 -16.18 3.54
N TYR A 149 -12.39 -15.33 4.51
CA TYR A 149 -13.02 -15.67 5.77
C TYR A 149 -14.37 -14.95 5.84
N GLU A 150 -15.43 -15.60 5.41
CA GLU A 150 -16.77 -15.02 5.37
C GLU A 150 -17.33 -14.81 6.78
N ASN A 151 -17.07 -15.76 7.70
CA ASN A 151 -17.49 -15.64 9.09
C ASN A 151 -16.39 -15.06 9.96
N LEU A 152 -16.61 -13.85 10.49
CA LEU A 152 -15.64 -13.15 11.33
C LEU A 152 -15.39 -13.82 12.69
N LYS A 153 -16.20 -14.77 13.08
CA LYS A 153 -16.01 -15.56 14.31
C LYS A 153 -15.20 -16.83 14.09
N ASP A 154 -14.95 -17.20 12.82
CA ASP A 154 -14.14 -18.36 12.51
C ASP A 154 -12.68 -18.07 12.80
N THR A 155 -12.06 -18.93 13.58
CA THR A 155 -10.61 -18.93 13.77
C THR A 155 -9.99 -19.86 12.73
N PRO A 156 -8.97 -19.44 11.97
CA PRO A 156 -8.30 -20.36 11.05
C PRO A 156 -7.63 -21.49 11.82
N GLN A 157 -7.84 -22.70 11.36
CA GLN A 157 -7.14 -23.90 11.84
C GLN A 157 -5.71 -23.95 11.32
#